data_2eda1da7e40583b5481707b13fa9b3ba
#
_entry.id   2eda1da7e40583b5481707b13fa9b3ba
#
_cell.length_a   1.000
_cell.length_b   1.000
_cell.length_c   1.000
_cell.angle_alpha   90.00
_cell.angle_beta   90.00
_cell.angle_gamma   90.00
#
_symmetry.space_group_name_H-M   'P 1'
#
loop_
_entity.id
_entity.type
_entity.pdbx_description
1 polymer ?
#
loop_
_entity_poly.entity_id
_entity_poly.type
_entity_poly.pdbx_seq_one_letter_code
_entity_poly.pdbx_strand_id
1 'polypeptide(L)'
;NGIAVTFHRAIDMCRDAFEAIEDIAELGCNRILTSGLASSAYIGADMLRHMQIAAGKRMIIIAAGGVNAENATDIISRSGCMEIHASARQKVSSGMLFRRDSVSMGAKDVDEYSRLSTNINEVRSIVEAISNVPY
;
A
#
# COMPACT_ATOMS: atom_id res chain seq x y z
N ASN A 1 0.20 22.96 -16.52
CA ASN A 1 -0.26 22.49 -15.21
C ASN A 1 -0.98 21.16 -15.40
N GLY A 2 -0.23 20.04 -15.34
CA GLY A 2 -0.79 18.71 -15.46
C GLY A 2 -1.25 18.16 -14.11
N ILE A 3 -2.24 17.25 -14.14
CA ILE A 3 -2.62 16.44 -12.97
C ILE A 3 -1.50 15.45 -12.69
N ALA A 4 -1.09 15.29 -11.43
CA ALA A 4 -0.14 14.25 -11.05
C ALA A 4 -0.79 12.86 -11.17
N VAL A 5 -0.10 11.95 -11.86
CA VAL A 5 -0.59 10.59 -12.13
C VAL A 5 0.21 9.58 -11.32
N THR A 6 -0.49 8.68 -10.64
CA THR A 6 0.10 7.56 -9.91
C THR A 6 -0.24 6.24 -10.61
N PHE A 7 0.77 5.50 -11.06
CA PHE A 7 0.58 4.15 -11.55
C PHE A 7 0.33 3.21 -10.35
N HIS A 8 -0.63 2.32 -10.45
CA HIS A 8 -1.08 1.51 -9.34
C HIS A 8 -0.31 0.17 -9.23
N ARG A 9 -0.70 -0.68 -8.28
CA ARG A 9 -0.09 -1.96 -7.98
C ARG A 9 -0.11 -3.01 -9.12
N ALA A 10 -0.60 -2.70 -10.32
CA ALA A 10 -0.42 -3.59 -11.47
C ALA A 10 1.05 -3.87 -11.78
N ILE A 11 1.94 -2.95 -11.43
CA ILE A 11 3.39 -3.17 -11.53
C ILE A 11 3.87 -4.38 -10.72
N ASP A 12 3.21 -4.72 -9.61
CA ASP A 12 3.56 -5.88 -8.79
C ASP A 12 3.36 -7.22 -9.53
N MET A 13 2.67 -7.22 -10.68
CA MET A 13 2.41 -8.38 -11.52
C MET A 13 3.20 -8.36 -12.84
N CYS A 14 4.10 -7.39 -13.04
CA CYS A 14 4.91 -7.31 -14.25
C CYS A 14 6.02 -8.37 -14.27
N ARG A 15 6.55 -8.63 -15.47
CA ARG A 15 7.67 -9.56 -15.68
C ARG A 15 8.99 -8.97 -15.18
N ASP A 16 9.22 -7.69 -15.45
CA ASP A 16 10.42 -6.94 -15.11
C ASP A 16 10.04 -5.56 -14.58
N ALA A 17 10.37 -5.30 -13.31
CA ALA A 17 10.02 -4.05 -12.66
C ALA A 17 10.82 -2.86 -13.21
N PHE A 18 12.04 -3.10 -13.65
CA PHE A 18 12.91 -2.02 -14.13
C PHE A 18 12.52 -1.57 -15.53
N GLU A 19 12.18 -2.52 -16.42
CA GLU A 19 11.57 -2.22 -17.72
C GLU A 19 10.25 -1.45 -17.52
N ALA A 20 9.38 -1.92 -16.62
CA ALA A 20 8.11 -1.26 -16.33
C ALA A 20 8.28 0.16 -15.76
N ILE A 21 9.30 0.42 -14.96
CA ILE A 21 9.61 1.77 -14.45
C ILE A 21 9.95 2.72 -15.62
N GLU A 22 10.73 2.27 -16.60
CA GLU A 22 11.06 3.08 -17.78
C GLU A 22 9.79 3.40 -18.60
N ASP A 23 8.97 2.38 -18.89
CA ASP A 23 7.72 2.57 -19.63
C ASP A 23 6.76 3.54 -18.91
N ILE A 24 6.62 3.40 -17.59
CA ILE A 24 5.77 4.27 -16.76
C ILE A 24 6.30 5.71 -16.74
N ALA A 25 7.63 5.89 -16.73
CA ALA A 25 8.25 7.20 -16.81
C ALA A 25 7.97 7.87 -18.16
N GLU A 26 8.09 7.12 -19.28
CA GLU A 26 7.81 7.61 -20.63
C GLU A 26 6.33 8.02 -20.79
N LEU A 27 5.41 7.34 -20.09
CA LEU A 27 3.99 7.70 -20.05
C LEU A 27 3.72 8.99 -19.25
N GLY A 28 4.73 9.57 -18.59
CA GLY A 28 4.61 10.80 -17.82
C GLY A 28 3.98 10.63 -16.45
N CYS A 29 3.95 9.43 -15.89
CA CYS A 29 3.51 9.21 -14.52
C CYS A 29 4.51 9.81 -13.51
N ASN A 30 3.98 10.34 -12.41
CA ASN A 30 4.78 10.99 -11.37
C ASN A 30 5.12 10.06 -10.21
N ARG A 31 4.28 9.03 -10.00
CA ARG A 31 4.38 8.11 -8.87
C ARG A 31 4.06 6.68 -9.27
N ILE A 32 4.61 5.73 -8.53
CA ILE A 32 4.31 4.30 -8.64
C ILE A 32 3.92 3.77 -7.26
N LEU A 33 2.74 3.18 -7.14
CA LEU A 33 2.25 2.49 -5.95
C LEU A 33 2.58 1.00 -6.06
N THR A 34 3.41 0.46 -5.16
CA THR A 34 3.90 -0.91 -5.27
C THR A 34 4.21 -1.53 -3.90
N SER A 35 4.17 -2.84 -3.82
CA SER A 35 4.67 -3.62 -2.69
C SER A 35 6.07 -4.19 -2.91
N GLY A 36 6.76 -3.80 -4.00
CA GLY A 36 8.05 -4.37 -4.38
C GLY A 36 7.91 -5.80 -4.90
N LEU A 37 6.89 -6.07 -5.73
CA LEU A 37 6.62 -7.39 -6.34
C LEU A 37 6.42 -8.51 -5.30
N ALA A 38 6.02 -8.17 -4.08
CA ALA A 38 5.84 -9.10 -2.98
C ALA A 38 4.39 -9.06 -2.43
N SER A 39 4.05 -9.98 -1.56
CA SER A 39 2.73 -10.02 -0.92
C SER A 39 2.45 -8.80 -0.02
N SER A 40 3.53 -8.15 0.48
CA SER A 40 3.43 -6.91 1.26
C SER A 40 4.66 -6.03 1.07
N ALA A 41 4.53 -4.72 1.35
CA ALA A 41 5.65 -3.77 1.33
C ALA A 41 6.76 -4.14 2.33
N TYR A 42 6.43 -4.76 3.45
CA TYR A 42 7.39 -5.22 4.43
C TYR A 42 8.32 -6.31 3.87
N ILE A 43 7.74 -7.29 3.16
CA ILE A 43 8.50 -8.37 2.51
C ILE A 43 9.28 -7.81 1.33
N GLY A 44 8.68 -6.93 0.54
CA GLY A 44 9.29 -6.34 -0.65
C GLY A 44 10.19 -5.13 -0.39
N ALA A 45 10.52 -4.79 0.86
CA ALA A 45 11.24 -3.56 1.19
C ALA A 45 12.58 -3.41 0.46
N ASP A 46 13.32 -4.49 0.28
CA ASP A 46 14.60 -4.47 -0.44
C ASP A 46 14.41 -4.24 -1.96
N MET A 47 13.36 -4.81 -2.55
CA MET A 47 12.99 -4.54 -3.93
C MET A 47 12.50 -3.10 -4.10
N LEU A 48 11.70 -2.58 -3.16
CA LEU A 48 11.29 -1.17 -3.13
C LEU A 48 12.51 -0.24 -3.15
N ARG A 49 13.56 -0.57 -2.44
CA ARG A 49 14.83 0.18 -2.47
C ARG A 49 15.47 0.18 -3.86
N HIS A 50 15.53 -0.97 -4.52
CA HIS A 50 16.08 -1.05 -5.88
C HIS A 50 15.22 -0.26 -6.87
N MET A 51 13.89 -0.36 -6.75
CA MET A 51 12.96 0.42 -7.58
C MET A 51 13.10 1.92 -7.33
N GLN A 52 13.29 2.36 -6.07
CA GLN A 52 13.53 3.76 -5.73
C GLN A 52 14.82 4.29 -6.37
N ILE A 53 15.88 3.48 -6.37
CA ILE A 53 17.15 3.82 -7.03
C ILE A 53 16.96 3.94 -8.55
N ALA A 54 16.26 2.98 -9.18
CA ALA A 54 15.99 2.98 -10.61
C ALA A 54 15.10 4.16 -11.04
N ALA A 55 14.06 4.47 -10.28
CA ALA A 55 13.19 5.63 -10.53
C ALA A 55 13.95 6.96 -10.41
N GLY A 56 14.92 7.03 -9.51
CA GLY A 56 15.74 8.22 -9.28
C GLY A 56 14.90 9.44 -8.92
N LYS A 57 15.15 10.54 -9.60
CA LYS A 57 14.38 11.81 -9.43
C LYS A 57 13.18 11.92 -10.38
N ARG A 58 12.97 10.95 -11.26
CA ARG A 58 11.91 11.00 -12.28
C ARG A 58 10.53 10.70 -11.70
N MET A 59 10.48 9.78 -10.74
CA MET A 59 9.23 9.33 -10.12
C MET A 59 9.44 9.03 -8.64
N ILE A 60 8.34 9.06 -7.88
CA ILE A 60 8.29 8.69 -6.48
C ILE A 60 7.74 7.26 -6.37
N ILE A 61 8.44 6.40 -5.64
CA ILE A 61 7.95 5.09 -5.27
C ILE A 61 7.17 5.20 -3.95
N ILE A 62 5.90 4.79 -3.97
CA ILE A 62 5.02 4.77 -2.80
C ILE A 62 4.96 3.32 -2.30
N ALA A 63 5.47 3.07 -1.11
CA ALA A 63 5.39 1.75 -0.50
C ALA A 63 3.95 1.44 -0.07
N ALA A 64 3.38 0.33 -0.57
CA ALA A 64 1.99 -0.05 -0.34
C ALA A 64 1.80 -1.57 -0.22
N GLY A 65 0.74 -1.97 0.47
CA GLY A 65 0.42 -3.37 0.72
C GLY A 65 0.80 -3.81 2.13
N GLY A 66 -0.19 -3.87 3.02
CA GLY A 66 -0.04 -4.32 4.39
C GLY A 66 0.72 -3.35 5.31
N VAL A 67 0.83 -2.07 4.94
CA VAL A 67 1.45 -1.04 5.78
C VAL A 67 0.56 -0.74 6.99
N ASN A 68 1.13 -0.75 8.19
CA ASN A 68 0.52 -0.46 9.47
C ASN A 68 1.53 0.20 10.41
N ALA A 69 1.11 0.57 11.63
CA ALA A 69 1.96 1.27 12.59
C ALA A 69 3.18 0.43 13.05
N GLU A 70 3.07 -0.90 13.07
CA GLU A 70 4.12 -1.80 13.54
C GLU A 70 5.26 -1.95 12.53
N ASN A 71 4.95 -1.81 11.23
CA ASN A 71 5.93 -2.06 10.17
C ASN A 71 6.33 -0.83 9.34
N ALA A 72 5.62 0.30 9.48
CA ALA A 72 5.84 1.49 8.65
C ALA A 72 7.28 2.02 8.76
N THR A 73 7.82 2.12 9.97
CA THR A 73 9.19 2.59 10.23
C THR A 73 10.24 1.69 9.57
N ASP A 74 10.07 0.38 9.69
CA ASP A 74 10.97 -0.61 9.08
C ASP A 74 10.91 -0.54 7.55
N ILE A 75 9.71 -0.44 6.98
CA ILE A 75 9.53 -0.29 5.53
C ILE A 75 10.29 0.94 5.03
N ILE A 76 10.10 2.10 5.67
CA ILE A 76 10.77 3.34 5.28
C ILE A 76 12.28 3.20 5.39
N SER A 77 12.78 2.71 6.53
CA SER A 77 14.22 2.59 6.80
C SER A 77 14.93 1.66 5.82
N ARG A 78 14.29 0.55 5.43
CA ARG A 78 14.86 -0.44 4.50
C ARG A 78 14.72 -0.01 3.04
N SER A 79 13.57 0.54 2.67
CA SER A 79 13.26 0.88 1.27
C SER A 79 13.81 2.24 0.86
N GLY A 80 13.91 3.19 1.79
CA GLY A 80 14.19 4.60 1.48
C GLY A 80 13.01 5.32 0.81
N CYS A 81 11.82 4.73 0.80
CA CYS A 81 10.62 5.38 0.26
C CYS A 81 10.20 6.55 1.16
N MET A 82 9.94 7.70 0.55
CA MET A 82 9.49 8.93 1.23
C MET A 82 7.96 9.02 1.34
N GLU A 83 7.23 8.20 0.60
CA GLU A 83 5.77 8.12 0.62
C GLU A 83 5.34 6.69 0.92
N ILE A 84 4.34 6.54 1.80
CA ILE A 84 3.71 5.27 2.12
C ILE A 84 2.20 5.37 1.93
N HIS A 85 1.58 4.25 1.62
CA HIS A 85 0.13 4.11 1.50
C HIS A 85 -0.39 3.02 2.43
N ALA A 86 -1.36 3.35 3.25
CA ALA A 86 -2.05 2.43 4.15
C ALA A 86 -3.56 2.58 4.05
N SER A 87 -4.28 1.49 4.14
CA SER A 87 -5.74 1.51 4.22
C SER A 87 -6.26 1.81 5.62
N ALA A 88 -5.46 1.57 6.66
CA ALA A 88 -5.75 1.77 8.07
C ALA A 88 -7.14 1.23 8.47
N ARG A 89 -7.51 0.02 8.00
CA ARG A 89 -8.85 -0.53 8.13
C ARG A 89 -9.00 -1.36 9.40
N GLN A 90 -10.18 -1.24 10.01
CA GLN A 90 -10.65 -2.16 11.04
C GLN A 90 -11.95 -2.83 10.62
N LYS A 91 -12.22 -4.00 11.18
CA LYS A 91 -13.50 -4.70 11.05
C LYS A 91 -14.54 -4.04 11.94
N VAL A 92 -15.67 -3.65 11.36
CA VAL A 92 -16.79 -3.04 12.06
C VAL A 92 -18.01 -3.90 11.84
N SER A 93 -18.72 -4.25 12.92
CA SER A 93 -19.95 -5.01 12.85
C SER A 93 -21.04 -4.25 12.11
N SER A 94 -21.87 -5.01 11.37
CA SER A 94 -23.07 -4.46 10.74
C SER A 94 -24.09 -4.02 11.81
N GLY A 95 -24.80 -2.95 11.57
CA GLY A 95 -25.94 -2.52 12.36
C GLY A 95 -27.24 -3.31 12.11
N MET A 96 -27.20 -4.39 11.30
CA MET A 96 -28.35 -5.22 11.04
C MET A 96 -28.81 -5.95 12.30
N LEU A 97 -30.10 -5.81 12.64
CA LEU A 97 -30.70 -6.49 13.79
C LEU A 97 -31.06 -7.93 13.48
N PHE A 98 -31.61 -8.18 12.27
CA PHE A 98 -31.89 -9.52 11.82
C PHE A 98 -30.64 -10.17 11.20
N ARG A 99 -30.33 -11.41 11.58
CA ARG A 99 -29.23 -12.23 11.03
C ARG A 99 -29.74 -13.60 10.65
N ARG A 100 -29.20 -14.14 9.58
CA ARG A 100 -29.45 -15.52 9.14
C ARG A 100 -28.14 -16.25 8.93
N ASP A 101 -27.58 -16.74 9.99
CA ASP A 101 -26.23 -17.34 10.01
C ASP A 101 -26.14 -18.67 9.23
N SER A 102 -27.30 -19.26 8.88
CA SER A 102 -27.36 -20.51 8.10
C SER A 102 -27.21 -20.30 6.59
N VAL A 103 -27.15 -19.06 6.10
CA VAL A 103 -27.06 -18.75 4.67
C VAL A 103 -25.89 -17.85 4.43
N SER A 104 -24.95 -18.32 3.58
CA SER A 104 -23.85 -17.48 3.06
C SER A 104 -24.16 -17.10 1.62
N MET A 105 -24.07 -15.81 1.32
CA MET A 105 -24.28 -15.25 -0.03
C MET A 105 -22.96 -14.96 -0.75
N GLY A 106 -21.84 -14.97 -0.02
CA GLY A 106 -20.51 -14.66 -0.52
C GLY A 106 -19.52 -15.85 -0.47
N ALA A 107 -18.23 -15.56 -0.46
CA ALA A 107 -17.20 -16.58 -0.28
C ALA A 107 -17.25 -17.18 1.13
N LYS A 108 -16.87 -18.46 1.28
CA LYS A 108 -17.04 -19.24 2.52
C LYS A 108 -16.47 -18.60 3.80
N ASP A 109 -15.46 -17.73 3.65
CA ASP A 109 -14.74 -17.12 4.78
C ASP A 109 -15.08 -15.63 4.99
N VAL A 110 -16.13 -15.14 4.31
CA VAL A 110 -16.54 -13.73 4.43
C VAL A 110 -17.65 -13.62 5.48
N ASP A 111 -17.39 -12.82 6.51
CA ASP A 111 -18.41 -12.44 7.50
C ASP A 111 -19.32 -11.35 6.90
N GLU A 112 -20.49 -11.73 6.47
CA GLU A 112 -21.48 -10.87 5.82
C GLU A 112 -22.06 -9.79 6.75
N TYR A 113 -21.89 -9.96 8.06
CA TYR A 113 -22.35 -9.04 9.09
C TYR A 113 -21.24 -8.09 9.59
N SER A 114 -20.20 -7.95 8.80
CA SER A 114 -19.14 -6.97 9.07
C SER A 114 -18.69 -6.29 7.79
N ARG A 115 -18.04 -5.14 7.97
CA ARG A 115 -17.40 -4.38 6.90
C ARG A 115 -16.05 -3.86 7.36
N LEU A 116 -15.16 -3.63 6.42
CA LEU A 116 -13.91 -2.91 6.70
C LEU A 116 -14.16 -1.41 6.58
N SER A 117 -13.73 -0.64 7.58
CA SER A 117 -13.81 0.81 7.61
C SER A 117 -12.50 1.39 8.08
N THR A 118 -12.06 2.51 7.50
CA THR A 118 -10.87 3.22 7.95
C THR A 118 -11.05 3.71 9.40
N ASN A 119 -10.04 3.47 10.23
CA ASN A 119 -10.02 3.85 11.63
C ASN A 119 -9.07 5.02 11.86
N ILE A 120 -9.58 6.09 12.46
CA ILE A 120 -8.80 7.29 12.75
C ILE A 120 -7.61 7.00 13.70
N ASN A 121 -7.77 6.08 14.64
CA ASN A 121 -6.69 5.73 15.58
C ASN A 121 -5.56 4.99 14.85
N GLU A 122 -5.88 4.06 13.92
CA GLU A 122 -4.89 3.40 13.08
C GLU A 122 -4.13 4.42 12.22
N VAL A 123 -4.83 5.41 11.66
CA VAL A 123 -4.17 6.49 10.91
C VAL A 123 -3.22 7.27 11.80
N ARG A 124 -3.64 7.64 13.01
CA ARG A 124 -2.79 8.37 13.97
C ARG A 124 -1.57 7.55 14.36
N SER A 125 -1.75 6.27 14.71
CA SER A 125 -0.65 5.39 15.08
C SER A 125 0.40 5.26 13.96
N ILE A 126 -0.05 5.17 12.69
CA ILE A 126 0.87 5.14 11.54
C ILE A 126 1.64 6.46 11.44
N VAL A 127 0.94 7.60 11.53
CA VAL A 127 1.57 8.93 11.47
C VAL A 127 2.57 9.13 12.60
N GLU A 128 2.23 8.74 13.82
CA GLU A 128 3.13 8.80 14.99
C GLU A 128 4.37 7.92 14.80
N ALA A 129 4.19 6.69 14.29
CA ALA A 129 5.29 5.76 14.05
C ALA A 129 6.34 6.31 13.07
N ILE A 130 5.89 7.04 12.03
CA ILE A 130 6.80 7.56 10.99
C ILE A 130 7.33 8.97 11.30
N SER A 131 6.73 9.70 12.25
CA SER A 131 7.12 11.10 12.55
C SER A 131 8.55 11.25 13.06
N ASN A 132 9.14 10.17 13.57
CA ASN A 132 10.50 10.17 14.14
C ASN A 132 11.52 9.47 13.25
N VAL A 133 11.16 9.10 12.03
CA VAL A 133 12.11 8.50 11.08
C VAL A 133 12.97 9.61 10.51
N PRO A 134 14.30 9.57 10.70
CA PRO A 134 15.19 10.57 10.09
C PRO A 134 15.19 10.41 8.56
N TYR A 135 15.04 11.53 7.86
CA TYR A 135 15.11 11.62 6.40
C TYR A 135 16.54 11.80 5.93
#